data_85acdd3cbc55f7005442948626b3911a
#
_entry.id   85acdd3cbc55f7005442948626b3911a
#
_cell.length_a   1.000
_cell.length_b   1.000
_cell.length_c   1.000
_cell.angle_alpha   90.00
_cell.angle_beta   90.00
_cell.angle_gamma   90.00
#
_symmetry.space_group_name_H-M   'P 1'
#
loop_
_entity.id
_entity.type
_entity.pdbx_description
1 polymer ?
#
loop_
_entity_poly.entity_id
_entity_poly.type
_entity_poly.pdbx_seq_one_letter_code
_entity_poly.pdbx_strand_id
1 'polypeptide(L)'
;MQAQLIALDWGTTSLRAYKLAAGAVVLEQRALSSGIMQLPQTPRVINGRECADGFELAFEDACGDWLEAQPDLPVIACGMVGSAQGWREAAYCETPANVANLGNSLQTLISLRGTRVHIVPGVIQRSHLPNVMRGEETQVLGVLQNLPLEAGGDLLIGLPGSHSKWVEVVDGCITHFDTFMTGEVFAVLSHHSILGRTQQHGAAFDGPAFDRGVQVALSADGELGVLSTLFSARTLGLTGELDASAQPDYLSGLLIGHELSALATAQRRRRNSVHLPSIVLIGNAQLCARYGRALDACGFARVTLAEQATERGLWQLALAAGLLDSSSR
;
A
#
# COMPACT_ATOMS: atom_id res chain seq x y z
N MET A 1 -0.65 1.28 29.66
CA MET A 1 0.42 1.87 28.84
C MET A 1 0.04 3.30 28.54
N GLN A 2 1.00 4.23 28.45
CA GLN A 2 0.74 5.63 28.10
C GLN A 2 0.91 5.84 26.60
N ALA A 3 0.03 6.65 25.99
CA ALA A 3 0.17 7.03 24.59
C ALA A 3 1.41 7.91 24.40
N GLN A 4 2.11 7.72 23.30
CA GLN A 4 3.33 8.46 22.95
C GLN A 4 3.29 9.07 21.54
N LEU A 5 2.39 8.58 20.68
CA LEU A 5 2.30 9.01 19.27
C LEU A 5 0.87 8.89 18.77
N ILE A 6 0.44 9.86 17.98
CA ILE A 6 -0.70 9.73 17.06
C ILE A 6 -0.15 9.52 15.66
N ALA A 7 -0.53 8.42 15.04
CA ALA A 7 -0.09 8.01 13.70
C ALA A 7 -1.29 7.98 12.74
N LEU A 8 -1.17 8.66 11.61
CA LEU A 8 -2.23 8.80 10.61
C LEU A 8 -1.81 8.17 9.27
N ASP A 9 -2.58 7.20 8.79
CA ASP A 9 -2.50 6.69 7.43
C ASP A 9 -3.63 7.33 6.62
N TRP A 10 -3.29 8.36 5.84
CA TRP A 10 -4.27 9.19 5.15
C TRP A 10 -4.19 9.01 3.64
N GLY A 11 -4.99 8.08 3.16
CA GLY A 11 -5.05 7.69 1.76
C GLY A 11 -6.02 8.54 0.93
N THR A 12 -6.28 8.07 -0.29
CA THR A 12 -7.19 8.72 -1.24
C THR A 12 -8.64 8.69 -0.77
N THR A 13 -9.11 7.55 -0.24
CA THR A 13 -10.51 7.30 0.12
C THR A 13 -10.76 7.12 1.61
N SER A 14 -9.71 6.88 2.39
CA SER A 14 -9.84 6.59 3.83
C SER A 14 -8.74 7.24 4.64
N LEU A 15 -9.04 7.51 5.91
CA LEU A 15 -8.13 7.95 6.94
C LEU A 15 -8.17 6.95 8.09
N ARG A 16 -7.01 6.39 8.45
CA ARG A 16 -6.85 5.57 9.64
C ARG A 16 -6.01 6.32 10.66
N ALA A 17 -6.49 6.39 11.88
CA ALA A 17 -5.79 7.01 12.99
C ALA A 17 -5.48 5.97 14.05
N TYR A 18 -4.25 5.99 14.55
CA TYR A 18 -3.75 5.08 15.57
C TYR A 18 -3.19 5.89 16.73
N LYS A 19 -3.58 5.54 17.94
CA LYS A 19 -2.98 6.03 19.18
C LYS A 19 -2.01 4.99 19.67
N LEU A 20 -0.71 5.29 19.62
CA LEU A 20 0.36 4.32 19.85
C LEU A 20 1.05 4.54 21.18
N ALA A 21 1.38 3.45 21.86
CA ALA A 21 2.31 3.40 22.98
C ALA A 21 3.69 2.92 22.50
N ALA A 22 4.65 2.82 23.44
CA ALA A 22 6.01 2.32 23.18
C ALA A 22 6.02 1.02 22.38
N GLY A 23 6.93 0.91 21.41
CA GLY A 23 7.06 -0.24 20.53
C GLY A 23 5.95 -0.36 19.49
N ALA A 24 5.28 0.73 19.13
CA ALA A 24 4.16 0.79 18.18
C ALA A 24 2.92 -0.03 18.62
N VAL A 25 2.74 -0.22 19.94
CA VAL A 25 1.56 -0.90 20.48
C VAL A 25 0.33 -0.03 20.27
N VAL A 26 -0.66 -0.56 19.54
CA VAL A 26 -1.92 0.13 19.27
C VAL A 26 -2.80 0.12 20.51
N LEU A 27 -3.06 1.32 21.09
CA LEU A 27 -3.99 1.51 22.21
C LEU A 27 -5.42 1.74 21.73
N GLU A 28 -5.58 2.57 20.70
CA GLU A 28 -6.84 2.89 20.05
C GLU A 28 -6.62 3.01 18.54
N GLN A 29 -7.67 2.68 17.77
CA GLN A 29 -7.67 2.78 16.32
C GLN A 29 -9.00 3.31 15.83
N ARG A 30 -8.97 4.16 14.79
CA ARG A 30 -10.15 4.65 14.08
C ARG A 30 -9.97 4.48 12.58
N ALA A 31 -11.07 4.19 11.89
CA ALA A 31 -11.13 4.15 10.44
C ALA A 31 -12.28 5.06 9.99
N LEU A 32 -11.94 6.06 9.16
CA LEU A 32 -12.85 7.08 8.65
C LEU A 32 -12.86 7.04 7.12
N SER A 33 -14.00 7.30 6.51
CA SER A 33 -14.13 7.46 5.04
C SER A 33 -13.71 8.86 4.57
N SER A 34 -12.81 9.52 5.32
CA SER A 34 -12.35 10.90 5.10
C SER A 34 -10.97 10.93 4.44
N GLY A 35 -10.78 10.14 3.35
CA GLY A 35 -9.59 10.28 2.50
C GLY A 35 -9.56 11.64 1.80
N ILE A 36 -8.42 11.98 1.17
CA ILE A 36 -8.24 13.32 0.57
C ILE A 36 -9.28 13.68 -0.50
N MET A 37 -9.94 12.69 -1.10
CA MET A 37 -11.02 12.88 -2.10
C MET A 37 -12.42 12.86 -1.49
N GLN A 38 -12.56 12.63 -0.18
CA GLN A 38 -13.83 12.46 0.53
C GLN A 38 -13.82 13.22 1.86
N LEU A 39 -13.31 14.43 1.84
CA LEU A 39 -13.21 15.28 3.04
C LEU A 39 -14.58 15.74 3.52
N PRO A 40 -14.79 15.92 4.85
CA PRO A 40 -15.98 16.52 5.41
C PRO A 40 -16.24 17.92 4.85
N GLN A 41 -17.50 18.24 4.60
CA GLN A 41 -17.92 19.51 3.99
C GLN A 41 -18.71 20.42 4.96
N THR A 42 -19.15 19.89 6.10
CA THR A 42 -19.99 20.64 7.05
C THR A 42 -19.12 21.46 7.99
N PRO A 43 -19.17 22.80 7.93
CA PRO A 43 -18.41 23.66 8.83
C PRO A 43 -18.77 23.44 10.29
N ARG A 44 -17.81 23.57 11.18
CA ARG A 44 -17.99 23.52 12.63
C ARG A 44 -16.94 24.35 13.36
N VAL A 45 -17.15 24.57 14.65
CA VAL A 45 -16.17 25.27 15.49
C VAL A 45 -15.11 24.29 15.98
N ILE A 46 -13.84 24.61 15.72
CA ILE A 46 -12.68 23.89 16.24
C ILE A 46 -11.84 24.88 17.04
N ASN A 47 -11.57 24.57 18.28
CA ASN A 47 -10.77 25.42 19.19
C ASN A 47 -11.27 26.89 19.21
N GLY A 48 -12.58 27.10 19.24
CA GLY A 48 -13.23 28.43 19.29
C GLY A 48 -13.23 29.18 17.94
N ARG A 49 -12.81 28.57 16.84
CA ARG A 49 -12.79 29.18 15.49
C ARG A 49 -13.67 28.40 14.54
N GLU A 50 -14.45 29.11 13.73
CA GLU A 50 -15.22 28.49 12.64
C GLU A 50 -14.23 27.90 11.59
N CYS A 51 -14.47 26.65 11.19
CA CYS A 51 -13.65 25.91 10.26
C CYS A 51 -14.54 25.27 9.19
N ALA A 52 -14.20 25.51 7.92
CA ALA A 52 -14.78 24.87 6.75
C ALA A 52 -13.73 24.10 5.94
N ASP A 53 -12.46 24.07 6.40
CA ASP A 53 -11.40 23.29 5.77
C ASP A 53 -11.60 21.79 6.05
N GLY A 54 -11.83 21.02 4.99
CA GLY A 54 -12.11 19.59 5.09
C GLY A 54 -10.97 18.77 5.69
N PHE A 55 -9.71 19.18 5.53
CA PHE A 55 -8.57 18.49 6.16
C PHE A 55 -8.56 18.73 7.68
N GLU A 56 -8.77 19.96 8.13
CA GLU A 56 -8.88 20.28 9.55
C GLU A 56 -10.05 19.54 10.19
N LEU A 57 -11.20 19.48 9.50
CA LEU A 57 -12.39 18.77 9.96
C LEU A 57 -12.13 17.27 10.10
N ALA A 58 -11.49 16.65 9.09
CA ALA A 58 -11.15 15.23 9.12
C ALA A 58 -10.09 14.91 10.19
N PHE A 59 -9.12 15.78 10.38
CA PHE A 59 -8.10 15.66 11.44
C PHE A 59 -8.74 15.71 12.83
N GLU A 60 -9.68 16.64 13.03
CA GLU A 60 -10.44 16.76 14.29
C GLU A 60 -11.28 15.51 14.56
N ASP A 61 -11.94 14.95 13.53
CA ASP A 61 -12.69 13.70 13.65
C ASP A 61 -11.79 12.50 13.98
N ALA A 62 -10.57 12.50 13.44
CA ALA A 62 -9.64 11.41 13.62
C ALA A 62 -9.02 11.36 15.01
N CYS A 63 -8.61 12.51 15.57
CA CYS A 63 -7.81 12.52 16.79
C CYS A 63 -8.01 13.77 17.69
N GLY A 64 -9.01 14.63 17.43
CA GLY A 64 -9.22 15.85 18.18
C GLY A 64 -9.40 15.62 19.69
N ASP A 65 -10.21 14.64 20.08
CA ASP A 65 -10.43 14.27 21.48
C ASP A 65 -9.17 13.66 22.15
N TRP A 66 -8.33 12.95 21.39
CA TRP A 66 -7.05 12.46 21.90
C TRP A 66 -6.10 13.61 22.21
N LEU A 67 -6.08 14.63 21.34
CA LEU A 67 -5.28 15.84 21.52
C LEU A 67 -5.87 16.77 22.60
N GLU A 68 -7.17 16.74 22.84
CA GLU A 68 -7.77 17.44 23.96
C GLU A 68 -7.35 16.84 25.29
N ALA A 69 -7.29 15.51 25.38
CA ALA A 69 -6.85 14.79 26.56
C ALA A 69 -5.31 14.87 26.79
N GLN A 70 -4.54 14.91 25.72
CA GLN A 70 -3.07 14.92 25.71
C GLN A 70 -2.54 15.86 24.61
N PRO A 71 -2.49 17.19 24.83
CA PRO A 71 -2.16 18.19 23.81
C PRO A 71 -0.74 18.09 23.23
N ASP A 72 0.17 17.51 23.99
CA ASP A 72 1.60 17.40 23.63
C ASP A 72 1.95 16.12 22.87
N LEU A 73 0.97 15.26 22.56
CA LEU A 73 1.25 14.06 21.76
C LEU A 73 1.75 14.46 20.36
N PRO A 74 2.91 13.98 19.94
CA PRO A 74 3.37 14.19 18.57
C PRO A 74 2.43 13.50 17.58
N VAL A 75 2.26 14.12 16.40
CA VAL A 75 1.43 13.61 15.32
C VAL A 75 2.26 13.43 14.06
N ILE A 76 2.21 12.23 13.48
CA ILE A 76 2.86 11.90 12.21
C ILE A 76 1.83 11.33 11.24
N ALA A 77 1.93 11.70 9.97
CA ALA A 77 1.00 11.26 8.93
C ALA A 77 1.75 10.77 7.69
N CYS A 78 1.31 9.68 7.08
CA CYS A 78 1.79 9.18 5.78
C CYS A 78 0.66 9.13 4.75
N GLY A 79 1.02 8.89 3.50
CA GLY A 79 0.10 8.68 2.40
C GLY A 79 -0.26 9.95 1.64
N MET A 80 -1.43 9.95 1.01
CA MET A 80 -1.85 10.97 0.06
C MET A 80 -2.06 12.36 0.68
N VAL A 81 -2.14 12.48 1.99
CA VAL A 81 -2.13 13.77 2.71
C VAL A 81 -0.92 14.64 2.37
N GLY A 82 0.21 14.00 1.98
CA GLY A 82 1.45 14.63 1.55
C GLY A 82 1.58 14.82 0.03
N SER A 83 0.54 14.57 -0.76
CA SER A 83 0.53 14.81 -2.21
C SER A 83 0.29 16.29 -2.54
N ALA A 84 0.45 16.64 -3.82
CA ALA A 84 0.12 17.99 -4.31
C ALA A 84 -1.36 18.38 -4.10
N GLN A 85 -2.28 17.39 -4.02
CA GLN A 85 -3.69 17.59 -3.68
C GLN A 85 -3.99 17.35 -2.19
N GLY A 86 -2.97 17.02 -1.39
CA GLY A 86 -3.11 16.76 0.04
C GLY A 86 -3.14 18.03 0.88
N TRP A 87 -3.17 17.85 2.19
CA TRP A 87 -3.19 18.96 3.14
C TRP A 87 -1.92 19.82 3.08
N ARG A 88 -0.77 19.18 2.94
CA ARG A 88 0.51 19.86 2.75
C ARG A 88 1.42 18.98 1.91
N GLU A 89 1.88 19.51 0.79
CA GLU A 89 2.80 18.79 -0.07
C GLU A 89 4.12 18.52 0.65
N ALA A 90 4.52 17.24 0.68
CA ALA A 90 5.82 16.77 1.12
C ALA A 90 6.62 16.28 -0.10
N ALA A 91 7.83 16.79 -0.27
CA ALA A 91 8.69 16.42 -1.37
C ALA A 91 9.03 14.91 -1.34
N TYR A 92 9.44 14.35 -2.49
CA TYR A 92 9.90 12.98 -2.56
C TYR A 92 11.36 12.86 -2.13
N CYS A 93 11.70 11.80 -1.40
CA CYS A 93 13.06 11.33 -1.21
C CYS A 93 13.47 10.44 -2.39
N GLU A 94 14.69 10.61 -2.92
CA GLU A 94 15.18 9.76 -4.00
C GLU A 94 15.69 8.42 -3.46
N THR A 95 15.57 7.36 -4.26
CA THR A 95 16.25 6.08 -3.98
C THR A 95 17.76 6.21 -4.17
N PRO A 96 18.60 5.55 -3.32
CA PRO A 96 18.21 4.70 -2.20
C PRO A 96 17.70 5.48 -0.99
N ALA A 97 16.57 5.07 -0.42
CA ALA A 97 15.90 5.74 0.68
C ALA A 97 15.75 4.83 1.90
N ASN A 98 15.98 5.35 3.09
CA ASN A 98 15.87 4.63 4.36
C ASN A 98 15.12 5.44 5.43
N VAL A 99 14.95 4.85 6.61
CA VAL A 99 14.26 5.48 7.75
C VAL A 99 14.87 6.84 8.10
N ALA A 100 16.20 6.96 8.11
CA ALA A 100 16.87 8.21 8.49
C ALA A 100 16.64 9.31 7.44
N ASN A 101 16.73 8.98 6.15
CA ASN A 101 16.48 9.94 5.08
C ASN A 101 15.05 10.48 5.14
N LEU A 102 14.06 9.59 5.28
CA LEU A 102 12.65 9.99 5.34
C LEU A 102 12.34 10.73 6.65
N GLY A 103 12.83 10.26 7.80
CA GLY A 103 12.62 10.91 9.09
C GLY A 103 13.20 12.33 9.16
N ASN A 104 14.36 12.57 8.52
CA ASN A 104 14.97 13.90 8.43
C ASN A 104 14.29 14.84 7.42
N SER A 105 13.38 14.30 6.58
CA SER A 105 12.74 15.03 5.48
C SER A 105 11.24 15.26 5.70
N LEU A 106 10.74 15.06 6.93
CA LEU A 106 9.33 15.29 7.27
C LEU A 106 8.94 16.74 6.96
N GLN A 107 7.79 16.91 6.31
CA GLN A 107 7.19 18.22 6.14
C GLN A 107 6.27 18.52 7.32
N THR A 108 6.41 19.68 7.94
CA THR A 108 5.58 20.06 9.11
C THR A 108 4.53 21.11 8.71
N LEU A 109 3.32 20.92 9.17
CA LEU A 109 2.28 21.95 9.19
C LEU A 109 1.77 22.18 10.64
N ILE A 110 1.09 23.29 10.85
CA ILE A 110 0.41 23.60 12.12
C ILE A 110 -1.09 23.60 11.84
N SER A 111 -1.83 22.72 12.52
CA SER A 111 -3.29 22.64 12.41
C SER A 111 -3.97 23.84 13.07
N LEU A 112 -5.28 24.00 12.83
CA LEU A 112 -6.10 25.04 13.46
C LEU A 112 -6.10 24.94 14.99
N ARG A 113 -5.91 23.73 15.54
CA ARG A 113 -5.69 23.49 16.98
C ARG A 113 -4.36 24.05 17.49
N GLY A 114 -3.40 24.31 16.62
CA GLY A 114 -2.01 24.63 16.97
C GLY A 114 -1.11 23.40 17.10
N THR A 115 -1.61 22.20 16.80
CA THR A 115 -0.83 20.94 16.80
C THR A 115 0.09 20.90 15.60
N ARG A 116 1.36 20.49 15.81
CA ARG A 116 2.28 20.20 14.72
C ARG A 116 2.00 18.82 14.17
N VAL A 117 1.70 18.77 12.87
CA VAL A 117 1.52 17.51 12.13
C VAL A 117 2.70 17.31 11.20
N HIS A 118 3.39 16.19 11.35
CA HIS A 118 4.57 15.83 10.60
C HIS A 118 4.18 14.87 9.47
N ILE A 119 4.39 15.26 8.21
CA ILE A 119 3.99 14.49 7.03
C ILE A 119 5.21 13.80 6.42
N VAL A 120 5.11 12.49 6.25
CA VAL A 120 6.14 11.65 5.64
C VAL A 120 6.24 11.95 4.14
N PRO A 121 7.45 12.17 3.58
CA PRO A 121 7.65 12.30 2.15
C PRO A 121 7.42 10.95 1.45
N GLY A 122 7.00 11.01 0.17
CA GLY A 122 7.03 9.83 -0.67
C GLY A 122 8.45 9.46 -1.11
N VAL A 123 8.58 8.37 -1.87
CA VAL A 123 9.84 7.96 -2.48
C VAL A 123 9.74 8.01 -3.99
N ILE A 124 10.77 8.55 -4.65
CA ILE A 124 10.94 8.59 -6.10
C ILE A 124 12.15 7.79 -6.54
N GLN A 125 11.96 6.98 -7.56
CA GLN A 125 13.03 6.34 -8.30
C GLN A 125 13.22 7.08 -9.62
N ARG A 126 14.37 7.76 -9.79
CA ARG A 126 14.73 8.38 -11.05
C ARG A 126 15.44 7.37 -11.93
N SER A 127 14.76 6.99 -13.01
CA SER A 127 15.25 6.05 -14.01
C SER A 127 14.77 6.50 -15.39
N HIS A 128 15.04 5.72 -16.44
CA HIS A 128 14.50 6.00 -17.78
C HIS A 128 12.95 6.10 -17.76
N LEU A 129 12.28 5.26 -16.95
CA LEU A 129 10.86 5.39 -16.62
C LEU A 129 10.79 5.69 -15.12
N PRO A 130 10.62 6.97 -14.72
CA PRO A 130 10.57 7.31 -13.30
C PRO A 130 9.35 6.69 -12.63
N ASN A 131 9.51 6.35 -11.36
CA ASN A 131 8.48 5.70 -10.56
C ASN A 131 8.36 6.39 -9.20
N VAL A 132 7.15 6.41 -8.63
CA VAL A 132 6.88 7.04 -7.34
C VAL A 132 5.99 6.16 -6.47
N MET A 133 6.14 6.31 -5.16
CA MET A 133 5.20 5.78 -4.17
C MET A 133 5.00 6.78 -3.06
N ARG A 134 3.81 6.73 -2.42
CA ARG A 134 3.48 7.61 -1.30
C ARG A 134 2.51 6.91 -0.36
N GLY A 135 3.04 6.55 0.81
CA GLY A 135 2.40 5.72 1.83
C GLY A 135 3.02 4.34 1.92
N GLU A 136 3.31 3.70 0.79
CA GLU A 136 3.90 2.36 0.73
C GLU A 136 5.33 2.33 1.31
N GLU A 137 6.12 3.39 1.15
CA GLU A 137 7.46 3.51 1.77
C GLU A 137 7.40 3.35 3.28
N THR A 138 6.39 3.93 3.91
CA THR A 138 6.16 3.81 5.36
C THR A 138 5.92 2.36 5.76
N GLN A 139 5.09 1.65 5.01
CA GLN A 139 4.78 0.23 5.25
C GLN A 139 6.01 -0.65 5.05
N VAL A 140 6.80 -0.41 4.00
CA VAL A 140 8.06 -1.10 3.75
C VAL A 140 9.00 -0.96 4.94
N LEU A 141 9.22 0.26 5.42
CA LEU A 141 10.10 0.52 6.57
C LEU A 141 9.62 -0.14 7.86
N GLY A 142 8.30 -0.23 8.05
CA GLY A 142 7.71 -0.89 9.22
C GLY A 142 7.93 -2.41 9.25
N VAL A 143 8.08 -3.03 8.09
CA VAL A 143 8.36 -4.47 7.97
C VAL A 143 9.82 -4.79 8.27
N LEU A 144 10.75 -3.94 7.85
CA LEU A 144 12.19 -4.21 7.91
C LEU A 144 12.71 -4.49 9.31
N GLN A 145 12.09 -3.95 10.34
CA GLN A 145 12.52 -4.14 11.72
C GLN A 145 12.29 -5.55 12.29
N ASN A 146 11.29 -6.25 11.77
CA ASN A 146 10.89 -7.55 12.29
C ASN A 146 11.36 -8.72 11.40
N LEU A 147 12.10 -8.40 10.36
CA LEU A 147 12.71 -9.45 9.54
C LEU A 147 13.96 -9.97 10.27
N PRO A 148 14.11 -11.29 10.42
CA PRO A 148 15.35 -11.84 10.93
C PRO A 148 16.53 -11.32 10.09
N LEU A 149 17.57 -10.81 10.73
CA LEU A 149 18.81 -10.33 10.09
C LEU A 149 19.50 -11.41 9.24
N GLU A 150 19.15 -12.68 9.43
CA GLU A 150 19.57 -13.81 8.60
C GLU A 150 18.98 -13.80 7.18
N ALA A 151 17.99 -12.97 6.92
CA ALA A 151 17.48 -12.65 5.58
C ALA A 151 18.44 -11.72 4.80
N GLY A 152 19.73 -11.71 5.14
CA GLY A 152 20.80 -10.95 4.46
C GLY A 152 21.00 -11.32 3.01
N GLY A 153 19.95 -11.48 2.28
CA GLY A 153 19.86 -11.77 0.86
C GLY A 153 18.45 -11.46 0.39
N ASP A 154 18.26 -11.20 -0.77
CA ASP A 154 17.14 -11.35 -1.68
C ASP A 154 15.72 -11.27 -1.08
N LEU A 155 15.38 -10.14 -0.48
CA LEU A 155 14.00 -9.85 -0.05
C LEU A 155 13.30 -8.96 -1.07
N LEU A 156 12.09 -9.34 -1.43
CA LEU A 156 11.18 -8.52 -2.22
C LEU A 156 9.89 -8.28 -1.44
N ILE A 157 9.51 -7.04 -1.27
CA ILE A 157 8.29 -6.66 -0.56
C ILE A 157 7.21 -6.33 -1.58
N GLY A 158 6.11 -7.07 -1.53
CA GLY A 158 4.94 -6.87 -2.37
C GLY A 158 3.83 -6.15 -1.62
N LEU A 159 3.28 -5.09 -2.20
CA LEU A 159 2.14 -4.34 -1.69
C LEU A 159 1.00 -4.37 -2.72
N PRO A 160 0.23 -5.47 -2.76
CA PRO A 160 -0.92 -5.59 -3.65
C PRO A 160 -1.96 -4.50 -3.41
N GLY A 161 -2.44 -3.87 -4.47
CA GLY A 161 -3.42 -2.78 -4.38
C GLY A 161 -3.94 -2.35 -5.75
N SER A 162 -4.55 -1.15 -5.81
CA SER A 162 -4.91 -0.53 -7.10
C SER A 162 -3.68 -0.38 -7.98
N HIS A 163 -2.57 0.06 -7.40
CA HIS A 163 -1.24 0.14 -7.99
C HIS A 163 -0.30 -0.73 -7.15
N SER A 164 -0.16 -1.99 -7.50
CA SER A 164 0.73 -2.92 -6.78
C SER A 164 2.18 -2.45 -6.86
N LYS A 165 2.89 -2.49 -5.73
CA LYS A 165 4.31 -2.16 -5.64
C LYS A 165 5.12 -3.41 -5.33
N TRP A 166 6.29 -3.53 -5.97
CA TRP A 166 7.27 -4.57 -5.70
C TRP A 166 8.60 -3.93 -5.39
N VAL A 167 8.97 -3.94 -4.11
CA VAL A 167 10.06 -3.12 -3.57
C VAL A 167 11.25 -3.97 -3.21
N GLU A 168 12.42 -3.65 -3.78
CA GLU A 168 13.71 -4.25 -3.43
C GLU A 168 14.36 -3.44 -2.32
N VAL A 169 14.80 -4.14 -1.29
CA VAL A 169 15.49 -3.55 -0.14
C VAL A 169 16.86 -4.18 0.01
N VAL A 170 17.89 -3.34 0.07
CA VAL A 170 19.28 -3.73 0.32
C VAL A 170 19.81 -2.92 1.49
N ASP A 171 20.37 -3.57 2.48
CA ASP A 171 20.96 -2.93 3.67
C ASP A 171 20.03 -1.90 4.34
N GLY A 172 18.75 -2.25 4.44
CA GLY A 172 17.72 -1.39 5.04
C GLY A 172 17.30 -0.18 4.20
N CYS A 173 17.77 -0.09 2.95
CA CYS A 173 17.41 0.96 2.00
C CYS A 173 16.48 0.43 0.90
N ILE A 174 15.44 1.18 0.58
CA ILE A 174 14.64 1.01 -0.63
C ILE A 174 15.51 1.42 -1.81
N THR A 175 15.93 0.46 -2.64
CA THR A 175 16.85 0.69 -3.76
C THR A 175 16.17 0.71 -5.10
N HIS A 176 15.12 -0.07 -5.27
CA HIS A 176 14.35 -0.18 -6.51
C HIS A 176 12.90 -0.54 -6.21
N PHE A 177 11.98 -0.13 -7.07
CA PHE A 177 10.61 -0.63 -7.03
C PHE A 177 9.95 -0.57 -8.41
N ASP A 178 9.12 -1.57 -8.66
CA ASP A 178 8.23 -1.66 -9.82
C ASP A 178 6.79 -1.35 -9.40
N THR A 179 6.03 -0.72 -10.28
CA THR A 179 4.60 -0.47 -10.09
C THR A 179 3.80 -1.13 -11.19
N PHE A 180 2.75 -1.84 -10.79
CA PHE A 180 1.76 -2.44 -11.71
C PHE A 180 0.37 -1.89 -11.40
N MET A 181 -0.37 -1.47 -12.41
CA MET A 181 -1.73 -0.93 -12.28
C MET A 181 -2.80 -2.04 -12.20
N THR A 182 -2.47 -3.21 -11.70
CA THR A 182 -3.27 -4.44 -11.80
C THR A 182 -4.65 -4.29 -11.20
N GLY A 183 -4.75 -3.70 -10.00
CA GLY A 183 -6.05 -3.49 -9.35
C GLY A 183 -6.91 -2.45 -10.05
N GLU A 184 -6.33 -1.35 -10.52
CA GLU A 184 -7.06 -0.34 -11.29
C GLU A 184 -7.53 -0.89 -12.64
N VAL A 185 -6.66 -1.60 -13.36
CA VAL A 185 -7.01 -2.24 -14.64
C VAL A 185 -8.13 -3.26 -14.43
N PHE A 186 -8.07 -4.08 -13.37
CA PHE A 186 -9.16 -5.00 -13.02
C PHE A 186 -10.48 -4.25 -12.81
N ALA A 187 -10.47 -3.17 -12.04
CA ALA A 187 -11.68 -2.38 -11.78
C ALA A 187 -12.25 -1.76 -13.06
N VAL A 188 -11.40 -1.16 -13.88
CA VAL A 188 -11.82 -0.56 -15.17
C VAL A 188 -12.40 -1.63 -16.12
N LEU A 189 -11.74 -2.76 -16.25
CA LEU A 189 -12.19 -3.84 -17.12
C LEU A 189 -13.51 -4.46 -16.64
N SER A 190 -13.67 -4.63 -15.33
CA SER A 190 -14.88 -5.19 -14.74
C SER A 190 -16.09 -4.24 -14.80
N HIS A 191 -15.89 -2.93 -14.67
CA HIS A 191 -17.00 -1.99 -14.56
C HIS A 191 -17.24 -1.15 -15.82
N HIS A 192 -16.21 -0.94 -16.67
CA HIS A 192 -16.27 0.01 -17.76
C HIS A 192 -15.89 -0.59 -19.13
N SER A 193 -15.75 -1.92 -19.23
CA SER A 193 -15.42 -2.59 -20.48
C SER A 193 -16.47 -3.62 -20.92
N ILE A 194 -16.27 -4.17 -22.14
CA ILE A 194 -17.08 -5.28 -22.65
C ILE A 194 -16.94 -6.54 -21.79
N LEU A 195 -15.83 -6.70 -21.06
CA LEU A 195 -15.58 -7.89 -20.23
C LEU A 195 -16.52 -7.92 -19.02
N GLY A 196 -16.85 -6.77 -18.45
CA GLY A 196 -17.75 -6.69 -17.30
C GLY A 196 -19.22 -6.97 -17.61
N ARG A 197 -19.63 -6.89 -18.88
CA ARG A 197 -21.06 -7.04 -19.26
C ARG A 197 -21.64 -8.43 -19.01
N THR A 198 -20.81 -9.45 -18.93
CA THR A 198 -21.22 -10.84 -18.70
C THR A 198 -20.88 -11.34 -17.29
N GLN A 199 -20.19 -10.51 -16.51
CA GLN A 199 -19.80 -10.84 -15.13
C GLN A 199 -20.96 -10.72 -14.16
N GLN A 200 -21.04 -11.66 -13.21
CA GLN A 200 -21.90 -11.56 -12.04
C GLN A 200 -21.02 -11.37 -10.81
N HIS A 201 -21.15 -10.22 -10.17
CA HIS A 201 -20.37 -9.87 -8.96
C HIS A 201 -21.07 -10.33 -7.68
N GLY A 202 -20.29 -10.43 -6.59
CA GLY A 202 -20.79 -10.75 -5.23
C GLY A 202 -20.91 -12.24 -4.92
N ALA A 203 -20.45 -13.11 -5.80
CA ALA A 203 -20.30 -14.54 -5.50
C ALA A 203 -19.09 -14.80 -4.57
N ALA A 204 -19.05 -15.99 -3.97
CA ALA A 204 -17.87 -16.45 -3.25
C ALA A 204 -16.69 -16.61 -4.22
N PHE A 205 -15.47 -16.50 -3.68
CA PHE A 205 -14.23 -16.65 -4.47
C PHE A 205 -14.14 -18.02 -5.15
N ASP A 206 -14.01 -18.02 -6.46
CA ASP A 206 -13.80 -19.20 -7.29
C ASP A 206 -12.30 -19.44 -7.53
N GLY A 207 -11.69 -20.26 -6.66
CA GLY A 207 -10.27 -20.59 -6.74
C GLY A 207 -9.87 -21.28 -8.05
N PRO A 208 -10.60 -22.29 -8.55
CA PRO A 208 -10.36 -22.92 -9.85
C PRO A 208 -10.37 -21.93 -11.03
N ALA A 209 -11.33 -21.02 -11.08
CA ALA A 209 -11.37 -19.98 -12.12
C ALA A 209 -10.19 -19.03 -12.03
N PHE A 210 -9.84 -18.60 -10.84
CA PHE A 210 -8.64 -17.78 -10.59
C PHE A 210 -7.36 -18.49 -11.07
N ASP A 211 -7.17 -19.75 -10.69
CA ASP A 211 -6.00 -20.53 -11.12
C ASP A 211 -5.94 -20.70 -12.63
N ARG A 212 -7.10 -20.94 -13.27
CA ARG A 212 -7.19 -21.01 -14.74
C ARG A 212 -6.69 -19.71 -15.36
N GLY A 213 -7.06 -18.55 -14.80
CA GLY A 213 -6.56 -17.25 -15.26
C GLY A 213 -5.04 -17.12 -15.12
N VAL A 214 -4.48 -17.50 -13.95
CA VAL A 214 -3.03 -17.52 -13.71
C VAL A 214 -2.34 -18.44 -14.72
N GLN A 215 -2.84 -19.65 -14.94
CA GLN A 215 -2.25 -20.60 -15.88
C GLN A 215 -2.26 -20.10 -17.33
N VAL A 216 -3.30 -19.40 -17.76
CA VAL A 216 -3.32 -18.77 -19.09
C VAL A 216 -2.23 -17.71 -19.22
N ALA A 217 -2.05 -16.87 -18.18
CA ALA A 217 -0.98 -15.88 -18.18
C ALA A 217 0.43 -16.50 -18.25
N LEU A 218 0.61 -17.72 -17.70
CA LEU A 218 1.88 -18.46 -17.69
C LEU A 218 2.07 -19.37 -18.92
N SER A 219 1.06 -19.52 -19.76
CA SER A 219 1.09 -20.37 -20.96
C SER A 219 1.78 -19.68 -22.14
N ALA A 220 1.97 -20.44 -23.23
CA ALA A 220 2.45 -19.89 -24.49
C ALA A 220 1.56 -18.78 -25.05
N ASP A 221 0.22 -18.85 -24.82
CA ASP A 221 -0.69 -17.76 -25.20
C ASP A 221 -0.41 -16.49 -24.41
N GLY A 222 -0.02 -16.63 -23.13
CA GLY A 222 0.38 -15.53 -22.25
C GLY A 222 1.66 -14.81 -22.70
N GLU A 223 2.56 -15.47 -23.40
CA GLU A 223 3.79 -14.86 -23.96
C GLU A 223 3.49 -13.75 -24.98
N LEU A 224 2.32 -13.78 -25.62
CA LEU A 224 1.85 -12.70 -26.50
C LEU A 224 1.46 -11.41 -25.73
N GLY A 225 1.45 -11.46 -24.41
CA GLY A 225 1.15 -10.35 -23.53
C GLY A 225 -0.32 -10.25 -23.12
N VAL A 226 -0.58 -9.44 -22.09
CA VAL A 226 -1.90 -9.32 -21.45
C VAL A 226 -3.01 -8.94 -22.42
N LEU A 227 -2.75 -8.05 -23.39
CA LEU A 227 -3.77 -7.58 -24.33
C LEU A 227 -4.30 -8.70 -25.23
N SER A 228 -3.49 -9.71 -25.55
CA SER A 228 -3.92 -10.86 -26.38
C SER A 228 -4.84 -11.80 -25.62
N THR A 229 -4.63 -11.95 -24.29
CA THR A 229 -5.36 -12.92 -23.46
C THR A 229 -6.59 -12.35 -22.75
N LEU A 230 -6.70 -11.03 -22.58
CA LEU A 230 -7.83 -10.40 -21.87
C LEU A 230 -9.19 -10.81 -22.42
N PHE A 231 -9.33 -10.96 -23.75
CA PHE A 231 -10.61 -11.28 -24.36
C PHE A 231 -11.08 -12.70 -24.03
N SER A 232 -10.20 -13.58 -23.55
CA SER A 232 -10.56 -14.93 -23.09
C SER A 232 -11.54 -14.90 -21.91
N ALA A 233 -11.48 -13.88 -21.05
CA ALA A 233 -12.43 -13.70 -19.95
C ALA A 233 -13.89 -13.60 -20.47
N ARG A 234 -14.10 -13.09 -21.69
CA ARG A 234 -15.40 -13.02 -22.33
C ARG A 234 -15.71 -14.27 -23.14
N THR A 235 -14.76 -14.74 -23.96
CA THR A 235 -15.01 -15.87 -24.88
C THR A 235 -15.31 -17.15 -24.15
N LEU A 236 -14.65 -17.44 -23.04
CA LEU A 236 -14.95 -18.58 -22.18
C LEU A 236 -16.39 -18.56 -21.62
N GLY A 237 -16.90 -17.37 -21.29
CA GLY A 237 -18.31 -17.21 -20.92
C GLY A 237 -19.26 -17.43 -22.08
N LEU A 238 -18.93 -16.92 -23.27
CA LEU A 238 -19.75 -17.07 -24.47
C LEU A 238 -19.81 -18.51 -24.98
N THR A 239 -18.74 -19.28 -24.77
CA THR A 239 -18.66 -20.71 -25.15
C THR A 239 -19.22 -21.65 -24.08
N GLY A 240 -19.65 -21.12 -22.93
CA GLY A 240 -20.18 -21.91 -21.82
C GLY A 240 -19.11 -22.65 -21.00
N GLU A 241 -17.84 -22.25 -21.15
CA GLU A 241 -16.71 -22.86 -20.42
C GLU A 241 -16.41 -22.19 -19.07
N LEU A 242 -17.01 -21.03 -18.81
CA LEU A 242 -16.82 -20.26 -17.58
C LEU A 242 -18.12 -19.56 -17.19
N ASP A 243 -18.62 -19.85 -16.00
CA ASP A 243 -19.84 -19.26 -15.48
C ASP A 243 -19.68 -17.75 -15.23
N ALA A 244 -20.76 -16.99 -15.34
CA ALA A 244 -20.76 -15.54 -15.14
C ALA A 244 -20.22 -15.10 -13.77
N SER A 245 -20.49 -15.90 -12.72
CA SER A 245 -20.00 -15.68 -11.36
C SER A 245 -18.50 -15.95 -11.18
N ALA A 246 -17.92 -16.80 -12.02
CA ALA A 246 -16.50 -17.16 -11.99
C ALA A 246 -15.61 -16.23 -12.85
N GLN A 247 -16.21 -15.50 -13.80
CA GLN A 247 -15.48 -14.59 -14.71
C GLN A 247 -14.65 -13.51 -13.98
N PRO A 248 -15.11 -12.86 -12.88
CA PRO A 248 -14.30 -11.89 -12.16
C PRO A 248 -13.04 -12.50 -11.58
N ASP A 249 -13.11 -13.72 -11.02
CA ASP A 249 -11.95 -14.38 -10.43
C ASP A 249 -10.98 -14.88 -11.51
N TYR A 250 -11.47 -15.37 -12.64
CA TYR A 250 -10.64 -15.67 -13.81
C TYR A 250 -9.88 -14.43 -14.30
N LEU A 251 -10.56 -13.29 -14.48
CA LEU A 251 -9.92 -12.04 -14.89
C LEU A 251 -8.87 -11.57 -13.87
N SER A 252 -9.18 -11.68 -12.58
CA SER A 252 -8.23 -11.37 -11.49
C SER A 252 -6.99 -12.26 -11.57
N GLY A 253 -7.17 -13.56 -11.74
CA GLY A 253 -6.06 -14.52 -11.89
C GLY A 253 -5.20 -14.24 -13.13
N LEU A 254 -5.84 -13.92 -14.25
CA LEU A 254 -5.15 -13.57 -15.50
C LEU A 254 -4.27 -12.33 -15.34
N LEU A 255 -4.79 -11.25 -14.77
CA LEU A 255 -4.05 -10.00 -14.58
C LEU A 255 -2.91 -10.17 -13.57
N ILE A 256 -3.17 -10.80 -12.42
CA ILE A 256 -2.15 -11.09 -11.41
C ILE A 256 -1.09 -12.04 -11.97
N GLY A 257 -1.49 -13.05 -12.75
CA GLY A 257 -0.55 -13.97 -13.41
C GLY A 257 0.41 -13.25 -14.37
N HIS A 258 -0.09 -12.33 -15.19
CA HIS A 258 0.76 -11.50 -16.06
C HIS A 258 1.70 -10.58 -15.27
N GLU A 259 1.22 -9.92 -14.21
CA GLU A 259 2.05 -9.13 -13.32
C GLU A 259 3.21 -9.94 -12.76
N LEU A 260 2.92 -11.10 -12.16
CA LEU A 260 3.92 -11.94 -11.49
C LEU A 260 4.87 -12.63 -12.47
N SER A 261 4.41 -13.00 -13.67
CA SER A 261 5.27 -13.51 -14.74
C SER A 261 6.30 -12.46 -15.18
N ALA A 262 5.84 -11.23 -15.39
CA ALA A 262 6.70 -10.10 -15.74
C ALA A 262 7.69 -9.80 -14.61
N LEU A 263 7.22 -9.79 -13.36
CA LEU A 263 8.04 -9.59 -12.16
C LEU A 263 9.13 -10.67 -12.04
N ALA A 264 8.76 -11.95 -12.17
CA ALA A 264 9.72 -13.05 -12.09
C ALA A 264 10.80 -12.93 -13.17
N THR A 265 10.42 -12.54 -14.39
CA THR A 265 11.36 -12.29 -15.48
C THR A 265 12.30 -11.12 -15.17
N ALA A 266 11.78 -10.02 -14.65
CA ALA A 266 12.55 -8.85 -14.25
C ALA A 266 13.53 -9.20 -13.11
N GLN A 267 13.09 -9.94 -12.10
CA GLN A 267 13.90 -10.38 -10.97
C GLN A 267 15.07 -11.28 -11.42
N ARG A 268 14.80 -12.26 -12.28
CA ARG A 268 15.86 -13.13 -12.81
C ARG A 268 16.92 -12.35 -13.58
N ARG A 269 16.51 -11.36 -14.39
CA ARG A 269 17.42 -10.50 -15.17
C ARG A 269 18.27 -9.60 -14.27
N ARG A 270 17.65 -8.90 -13.30
CA ARG A 270 18.36 -7.97 -12.41
C ARG A 270 19.36 -8.69 -11.52
N ARG A 271 19.02 -9.87 -11.04
CA ARG A 271 19.84 -10.65 -10.12
C ARG A 271 20.83 -11.57 -10.84
N ASN A 272 20.72 -11.72 -12.14
CA ASN A 272 21.45 -12.72 -12.92
C ASN A 272 21.37 -14.12 -12.27
N SER A 273 20.20 -14.50 -11.78
CA SER A 273 19.93 -15.72 -11.02
C SER A 273 18.62 -16.37 -11.48
N VAL A 274 18.61 -17.70 -11.46
CA VAL A 274 17.40 -18.50 -11.67
C VAL A 274 16.52 -18.54 -10.41
N HIS A 275 17.11 -18.31 -9.24
CA HIS A 275 16.40 -18.29 -7.97
C HIS A 275 15.67 -16.97 -7.78
N LEU A 276 14.41 -17.08 -7.38
CA LEU A 276 13.56 -15.93 -7.05
C LEU A 276 13.71 -15.57 -5.55
N PRO A 277 13.56 -14.29 -5.20
CA PRO A 277 13.68 -13.83 -3.81
C PRO A 277 12.58 -14.36 -2.92
N SER A 278 12.79 -14.31 -1.61
CA SER A 278 11.72 -14.47 -0.62
C SER A 278 10.79 -13.24 -0.68
N ILE A 279 9.49 -13.47 -0.51
CA ILE A 279 8.45 -12.44 -0.59
C ILE A 279 7.88 -12.14 0.79
N VAL A 280 7.72 -10.87 1.09
CA VAL A 280 6.85 -10.38 2.16
C VAL A 280 5.71 -9.60 1.53
N LEU A 281 4.46 -10.00 1.78
CA LEU A 281 3.27 -9.28 1.34
C LEU A 281 2.75 -8.37 2.45
N ILE A 282 2.34 -7.17 2.05
CA ILE A 282 1.70 -6.18 2.91
C ILE A 282 0.37 -5.78 2.28
N GLY A 283 -0.73 -5.82 3.02
CA GLY A 283 -2.02 -5.34 2.51
C GLY A 283 -3.23 -6.12 3.03
N ASN A 284 -4.33 -5.99 2.30
CA ASN A 284 -5.57 -6.70 2.63
C ASN A 284 -5.37 -8.22 2.56
N ALA A 285 -5.81 -8.93 3.62
CA ALA A 285 -5.57 -10.36 3.76
C ALA A 285 -6.14 -11.19 2.60
N GLN A 286 -7.34 -10.85 2.09
CA GLN A 286 -7.96 -11.57 0.97
C GLN A 286 -7.18 -11.36 -0.33
N LEU A 287 -6.75 -10.12 -0.60
CA LEU A 287 -5.94 -9.83 -1.78
C LEU A 287 -4.56 -10.48 -1.68
N CYS A 288 -3.90 -10.40 -0.53
CA CYS A 288 -2.63 -11.08 -0.28
C CYS A 288 -2.73 -12.60 -0.43
N ALA A 289 -3.85 -13.22 -0.04
CA ALA A 289 -4.09 -14.65 -0.24
C ALA A 289 -4.17 -15.00 -1.75
N ARG A 290 -4.85 -14.18 -2.58
CA ARG A 290 -4.86 -14.34 -4.04
C ARG A 290 -3.45 -14.22 -4.63
N TYR A 291 -2.69 -13.21 -4.21
CA TYR A 291 -1.30 -13.05 -4.64
C TYR A 291 -0.40 -14.20 -4.19
N GLY A 292 -0.55 -14.67 -2.94
CA GLY A 292 0.20 -15.83 -2.44
C GLY A 292 -0.02 -17.08 -3.29
N ARG A 293 -1.29 -17.34 -3.66
CA ARG A 293 -1.68 -18.45 -4.54
C ARG A 293 -1.04 -18.34 -5.94
N ALA A 294 -1.02 -17.15 -6.51
CA ALA A 294 -0.43 -16.91 -7.83
C ALA A 294 1.11 -16.90 -7.79
N LEU A 295 1.71 -16.41 -6.71
CA LEU A 295 3.17 -16.43 -6.51
C LEU A 295 3.73 -17.84 -6.48
N ASP A 296 3.03 -18.78 -5.82
CA ASP A 296 3.41 -20.19 -5.79
C ASP A 296 3.44 -20.78 -7.22
N ALA A 297 2.41 -20.49 -8.02
CA ALA A 297 2.35 -20.91 -9.43
C ALA A 297 3.46 -20.30 -10.29
N CYS A 298 3.96 -19.11 -9.95
CA CYS A 298 5.07 -18.42 -10.63
C CYS A 298 6.46 -18.84 -10.15
N GLY A 299 6.54 -19.75 -9.16
CA GLY A 299 7.80 -20.31 -8.65
C GLY A 299 8.47 -19.52 -7.52
N PHE A 300 7.74 -18.65 -6.83
CA PHE A 300 8.22 -17.98 -5.61
C PHE A 300 8.01 -18.88 -4.40
N ALA A 301 9.10 -19.39 -3.83
CA ALA A 301 9.04 -20.48 -2.85
C ALA A 301 8.73 -20.07 -1.40
N ARG A 302 8.89 -18.78 -1.06
CA ARG A 302 8.71 -18.29 0.31
C ARG A 302 7.91 -17.00 0.29
N VAL A 303 6.66 -17.09 0.77
CA VAL A 303 5.75 -15.94 0.90
C VAL A 303 5.30 -15.83 2.34
N THR A 304 5.50 -14.66 2.95
CA THR A 304 5.03 -14.34 4.30
C THR A 304 4.13 -13.12 4.26
N LEU A 305 3.21 -12.99 5.21
CA LEU A 305 2.34 -11.82 5.36
C LEU A 305 2.83 -10.98 6.53
N ALA A 306 3.01 -9.68 6.30
CA ALA A 306 3.37 -8.74 7.35
C ALA A 306 2.12 -8.10 7.96
N GLU A 307 2.15 -7.95 9.30
CA GLU A 307 1.11 -7.30 10.07
C GLU A 307 1.62 -5.99 10.66
N GLN A 308 0.72 -5.02 10.87
CA GLN A 308 1.01 -3.73 11.50
C GLN A 308 2.16 -2.96 10.83
N ALA A 309 2.32 -3.10 9.51
CA ALA A 309 3.40 -2.47 8.76
C ALA A 309 3.33 -0.93 8.82
N THR A 310 2.14 -0.37 8.74
CA THR A 310 1.93 1.09 8.79
C THR A 310 2.26 1.67 10.15
N GLU A 311 1.73 1.09 11.21
CA GLU A 311 1.90 1.55 12.61
C GLU A 311 3.38 1.51 13.00
N ARG A 312 4.05 0.42 12.68
CA ARG A 312 5.48 0.26 12.93
C ARG A 312 6.32 1.22 12.10
N GLY A 313 5.96 1.41 10.83
CA GLY A 313 6.66 2.35 9.94
C GLY A 313 6.57 3.79 10.45
N LEU A 314 5.38 4.26 10.81
CA LEU A 314 5.17 5.59 11.38
C LEU A 314 5.89 5.76 12.72
N TRP A 315 5.89 4.72 13.56
CA TRP A 315 6.66 4.71 14.81
C TRP A 315 8.15 4.90 14.58
N GLN A 316 8.73 4.16 13.62
CA GLN A 316 10.15 4.25 13.29
C GLN A 316 10.54 5.60 12.71
N LEU A 317 9.71 6.15 11.84
CA LEU A 317 9.92 7.46 11.29
C LEU A 317 9.84 8.55 12.35
N ALA A 318 8.92 8.41 13.32
CA ALA A 318 8.82 9.31 14.47
C ALA A 318 10.07 9.25 15.36
N LEU A 319 10.62 8.05 15.62
CA LEU A 319 11.89 7.88 16.33
C LEU A 319 13.06 8.51 15.56
N ALA A 320 13.18 8.27 14.26
CA ALA A 320 14.24 8.81 13.41
C ALA A 320 14.18 10.34 13.31
N ALA A 321 12.98 10.90 13.35
CA ALA A 321 12.75 12.35 13.34
C ALA A 321 12.94 13.02 14.72
N GLY A 322 13.23 12.25 15.78
CA GLY A 322 13.38 12.78 17.15
C GLY A 322 12.06 13.26 17.76
N LEU A 323 10.91 12.78 17.28
CA LEU A 323 9.59 13.09 17.84
C LEU A 323 9.30 12.27 19.11
N LEU A 324 10.01 11.20 19.32
CA LEU A 324 9.91 10.29 20.47
C LEU A 324 11.25 10.19 21.17
N ASP A 325 11.22 10.03 22.49
CA ASP A 325 12.43 9.82 23.28
C ASP A 325 13.09 8.48 22.95
N SER A 326 14.42 8.45 22.94
CA SER A 326 15.21 7.24 22.63
C SER A 326 14.97 6.09 23.61
N SER A 327 14.39 6.37 24.78
CA SER A 327 13.95 5.38 25.77
C SER A 327 12.66 4.65 25.39
N SER A 328 12.03 5.04 24.27
CA SER A 328 10.78 4.46 23.75
C SER A 328 11.01 3.28 22.77
N ARG A 329 12.28 2.81 22.66
CA ARG A 329 12.67 1.68 21.79
C ARG A 329 12.18 0.34 22.30
#